data_bb2a6058b885a895cda66bba45efaa80
#
_entry.id   bb2a6058b885a895cda66bba45efaa80
#
_cell.length_a   1.000
_cell.length_b   1.000
_cell.length_c   1.000
_cell.angle_alpha   90.00
_cell.angle_beta   90.00
_cell.angle_gamma   90.00
#
_symmetry.space_group_name_H-M   'P 1'
#
loop_
_entity.id
_entity.type
_entity.pdbx_description
1 polymer ?
#
loop_
_entity_poly.entity_id
_entity_poly.type
_entity_poly.pdbx_seq_one_letter_code
_entity_poly.pdbx_strand_id
1 'polypeptide(L)'
;MKVFLLALISIIFSVTAQFALKAGMTEIKAVAPSSGSNGMQMLLPFVTNKFLITGFVLYGVGAIVWLGVLAKWDVSKAYPLVGLGFLLSALVGFALGESVTLIRGLGVLLIMSGVLMVGMS
;
A
#
# COMPACT_ATOMS: atom_id res chain seq x y z
N MET A 1 20.75 -1.57 10.32
CA MET A 1 20.73 -1.44 8.84
C MET A 1 19.95 -2.54 8.16
N LYS A 2 20.22 -3.80 8.52
CA LYS A 2 19.47 -4.91 7.88
C LYS A 2 17.98 -4.83 8.12
N VAL A 3 17.56 -4.49 9.34
CA VAL A 3 16.15 -4.37 9.70
C VAL A 3 15.49 -3.22 8.91
N PHE A 4 16.21 -2.11 8.77
CA PHE A 4 15.72 -0.97 7.99
C PHE A 4 15.51 -1.36 6.51
N LEU A 5 16.43 -2.14 5.94
CA LEU A 5 16.29 -2.65 4.58
C LEU A 5 15.09 -3.57 4.45
N LEU A 6 14.86 -4.45 5.43
CA LEU A 6 13.67 -5.29 5.45
C LEU A 6 12.40 -4.45 5.48
N ALA A 7 12.39 -3.40 6.29
CA ALA A 7 11.25 -2.50 6.37
C ALA A 7 11.00 -1.82 5.03
N LEU A 8 12.05 -1.33 4.36
CA LEU A 8 11.91 -0.71 3.04
C LEU A 8 11.36 -1.70 2.01
N ILE A 9 11.88 -2.93 2.00
CA ILE A 9 11.41 -3.97 1.08
C ILE A 9 9.93 -4.24 1.31
N SER A 10 9.53 -4.41 2.57
CA SER A 10 8.13 -4.63 2.92
C SER A 10 7.24 -3.48 2.47
N ILE A 11 7.68 -2.25 2.68
CA ILE A 11 6.94 -1.06 2.28
C ILE A 11 6.80 -0.98 0.76
N ILE A 12 7.85 -1.31 0.02
CA ILE A 12 7.80 -1.33 -1.44
C ILE A 12 6.78 -2.36 -1.92
N PHE A 13 6.78 -3.57 -1.35
CA PHE A 13 5.77 -4.58 -1.67
C PHE A 13 4.36 -4.07 -1.37
N SER A 14 4.17 -3.43 -0.23
CA SER A 14 2.86 -2.91 0.16
C SER A 14 2.37 -1.82 -0.78
N VAL A 15 3.23 -0.89 -1.16
CA VAL A 15 2.86 0.19 -2.09
C VAL A 15 2.55 -0.37 -3.48
N THR A 16 3.38 -1.29 -3.97
CA THR A 16 3.13 -1.96 -5.25
C THR A 16 1.79 -2.70 -5.21
N ALA A 17 1.52 -3.39 -4.10
CA ALA A 17 0.25 -4.07 -3.89
C ALA A 17 -0.93 -3.11 -3.97
N GLN A 18 -0.81 -1.92 -3.37
CA GLN A 18 -1.88 -0.92 -3.41
C GLN A 18 -2.22 -0.50 -4.83
N PHE A 19 -1.21 -0.28 -5.67
CA PHE A 19 -1.46 0.09 -7.06
C PHE A 19 -2.05 -1.07 -7.87
N ALA A 20 -1.64 -2.31 -7.58
CA ALA A 20 -2.25 -3.48 -8.20
C ALA A 20 -3.71 -3.62 -7.79
N LEU A 21 -4.02 -3.44 -6.50
CA LEU A 21 -5.39 -3.49 -6.01
C LEU A 21 -6.24 -2.38 -6.64
N LYS A 22 -5.67 -1.18 -6.78
CA LYS A 22 -6.35 -0.06 -7.43
C LYS A 22 -6.68 -0.40 -8.88
N ALA A 23 -5.73 -0.98 -9.62
CA ALA A 23 -5.97 -1.37 -11.01
C ALA A 23 -7.09 -2.41 -11.10
N GLY A 24 -7.09 -3.38 -10.17
CA GLY A 24 -8.14 -4.40 -10.13
C GLY A 24 -9.51 -3.80 -9.86
N MET A 25 -9.60 -2.88 -8.91
CA MET A 25 -10.86 -2.23 -8.57
C MET A 25 -11.36 -1.36 -9.72
N THR A 26 -10.46 -0.72 -10.46
CA THR A 26 -10.83 0.06 -11.63
C THR A 26 -11.46 -0.83 -12.70
N GLU A 27 -10.88 -2.01 -12.94
CA GLU A 27 -11.46 -2.97 -13.89
C GLU A 27 -12.83 -3.46 -13.41
N ILE A 28 -12.97 -3.79 -12.13
CA ILE A 28 -14.23 -4.30 -11.57
C ILE A 28 -15.32 -3.24 -11.70
N LYS A 29 -15.01 -1.98 -11.42
CA LYS A 29 -15.98 -0.89 -11.55
C LYS A 29 -16.44 -0.71 -13.00
N ALA A 30 -15.53 -0.87 -13.95
CA ALA A 30 -15.85 -0.72 -15.37
C ALA A 30 -16.83 -1.78 -15.88
N VAL A 31 -16.79 -2.99 -15.27
CA VAL A 31 -17.63 -4.11 -15.66
C VAL A 31 -18.55 -4.54 -14.52
N ALA A 32 -18.90 -3.62 -13.62
CA ALA A 32 -19.74 -3.93 -12.47
C ALA A 32 -21.07 -4.55 -12.95
N PRO A 33 -21.55 -5.61 -12.29
CA PRO A 33 -22.80 -6.25 -12.69
C PRO A 33 -23.97 -5.32 -12.50
N SER A 34 -24.98 -5.47 -13.38
CA SER A 34 -26.18 -4.67 -13.30
C SER A 34 -26.99 -5.04 -12.05
N SER A 35 -27.95 -4.18 -11.70
CA SER A 35 -28.84 -4.44 -10.58
C SER A 35 -29.53 -5.78 -10.76
N GLY A 36 -29.67 -6.54 -9.68
CA GLY A 36 -30.26 -7.88 -9.70
C GLY A 36 -29.25 -9.00 -9.60
N SER A 37 -27.96 -8.70 -9.59
CA SER A 37 -26.91 -9.71 -9.38
C SER A 37 -26.97 -10.24 -7.95
N ASN A 38 -26.74 -11.55 -7.78
CA ASN A 38 -26.68 -12.13 -6.45
C ASN A 38 -25.29 -11.89 -5.82
N GLY A 39 -25.13 -12.22 -4.54
CA GLY A 39 -23.89 -12.02 -3.81
C GLY A 39 -22.71 -12.76 -4.44
N MET A 40 -22.95 -13.96 -4.96
CA MET A 40 -21.89 -14.75 -5.60
C MET A 40 -21.38 -14.05 -6.87
N GLN A 41 -22.29 -13.50 -7.68
CA GLN A 41 -21.90 -12.77 -8.89
C GLN A 41 -21.15 -11.50 -8.56
N MET A 42 -21.43 -10.88 -7.41
CA MET A 42 -20.71 -9.69 -6.98
C MET A 42 -19.33 -10.03 -6.43
N LEU A 43 -19.19 -11.20 -5.81
CA LEU A 43 -17.91 -11.63 -5.21
C LEU A 43 -16.95 -12.25 -6.23
N LEU A 44 -17.50 -12.89 -7.28
CA LEU A 44 -16.67 -13.61 -8.24
C LEU A 44 -15.57 -12.75 -8.89
N PRO A 45 -15.84 -11.49 -9.30
CA PRO A 45 -14.78 -10.66 -9.87
C PRO A 45 -13.63 -10.40 -8.90
N PHE A 46 -13.91 -10.33 -7.58
CA PHE A 46 -12.88 -10.09 -6.58
C PHE A 46 -11.92 -11.26 -6.43
N VAL A 47 -12.37 -12.49 -6.64
CA VAL A 47 -11.52 -13.68 -6.49
C VAL A 47 -10.90 -14.12 -7.81
N THR A 48 -11.36 -13.59 -8.94
CA THR A 48 -10.85 -13.97 -10.27
C THR A 48 -10.05 -12.86 -10.95
N ASN A 49 -10.10 -11.63 -10.45
CA ASN A 49 -9.38 -10.51 -11.05
C ASN A 49 -7.87 -10.69 -10.82
N LYS A 50 -7.10 -10.69 -11.91
CA LYS A 50 -5.65 -10.92 -11.85
C LYS A 50 -4.91 -9.84 -11.06
N PHE A 51 -5.35 -8.59 -11.17
CA PHE A 51 -4.70 -7.49 -10.43
C PHE A 51 -4.95 -7.57 -8.94
N LEU A 52 -6.17 -7.97 -8.54
CA LEU A 52 -6.48 -8.16 -7.12
C LEU A 52 -5.70 -9.33 -6.55
N ILE A 53 -5.61 -10.44 -7.28
CA ILE A 53 -4.85 -11.60 -6.85
C ILE A 53 -3.37 -11.21 -6.68
N THR A 54 -2.81 -10.53 -7.66
CA THR A 54 -1.41 -10.06 -7.59
C THR A 54 -1.20 -9.13 -6.41
N GLY A 55 -2.14 -8.20 -6.20
CA GLY A 55 -2.07 -7.26 -5.08
C GLY A 55 -2.08 -7.95 -3.73
N PHE A 56 -2.97 -8.92 -3.53
CA PHE A 56 -3.03 -9.67 -2.28
C PHE A 56 -1.80 -10.54 -2.07
N VAL A 57 -1.25 -11.15 -3.12
CA VAL A 57 -0.02 -11.93 -3.03
C VAL A 57 1.14 -11.03 -2.61
N LEU A 58 1.28 -9.86 -3.24
CA LEU A 58 2.32 -8.89 -2.89
C LEU A 58 2.16 -8.40 -1.45
N TYR A 59 0.93 -8.16 -1.02
CA TYR A 59 0.65 -7.76 0.35
C TYR A 59 1.06 -8.85 1.33
N GLY A 60 0.73 -10.10 1.02
CA GLY A 60 1.08 -11.23 1.86
C GLY A 60 2.59 -11.41 1.98
N VAL A 61 3.31 -11.30 0.86
CA VAL A 61 4.79 -11.38 0.88
C VAL A 61 5.36 -10.23 1.70
N GLY A 62 4.85 -9.02 1.48
CA GLY A 62 5.28 -7.86 2.27
C GLY A 62 5.02 -8.04 3.76
N ALA A 63 3.88 -8.62 4.11
CA ALA A 63 3.54 -8.87 5.52
C ALA A 63 4.51 -9.87 6.16
N ILE A 64 4.91 -10.91 5.42
CA ILE A 64 5.87 -11.89 5.91
C ILE A 64 7.22 -11.20 6.17
N VAL A 65 7.68 -10.37 5.24
CA VAL A 65 8.92 -9.59 5.43
C VAL A 65 8.77 -8.67 6.63
N TRP A 66 7.59 -8.07 6.81
CA TRP A 66 7.33 -7.17 7.95
C TRP A 66 7.42 -7.89 9.28
N LEU A 67 7.05 -9.17 9.33
CA LEU A 67 7.23 -9.96 10.55
C LEU A 67 8.69 -10.01 10.96
N GLY A 68 9.61 -10.05 10.00
CA GLY A 68 11.04 -9.97 10.29
C GLY A 68 11.44 -8.65 10.93
N VAL A 69 10.79 -7.55 10.54
CA VAL A 69 11.01 -6.25 11.16
C VAL A 69 10.51 -6.25 12.60
N LEU A 70 9.29 -6.75 12.80
CA LEU A 70 8.66 -6.79 14.13
C LEU A 70 9.41 -7.72 15.09
N ALA A 71 10.13 -8.72 14.56
CA ALA A 71 10.95 -9.58 15.40
C ALA A 71 12.14 -8.85 16.04
N LYS A 72 12.55 -7.73 15.45
CA LYS A 72 13.73 -6.98 15.87
C LYS A 72 13.42 -5.62 16.47
N TRP A 73 12.35 -4.98 16.03
CA TRP A 73 12.00 -3.62 16.44
C TRP A 73 10.64 -3.58 17.12
N ASP A 74 10.50 -2.68 18.08
CA ASP A 74 9.22 -2.41 18.70
C ASP A 74 8.23 -1.86 17.68
N VAL A 75 6.95 -2.14 17.88
CA VAL A 75 5.90 -1.65 17.00
C VAL A 75 5.90 -0.12 16.94
N SER A 76 6.13 0.53 18.09
CA SER A 76 6.13 1.99 18.14
C SER A 76 7.25 2.62 17.32
N LYS A 77 8.33 1.88 17.07
CA LYS A 77 9.41 2.33 16.20
C LYS A 77 9.18 1.91 14.75
N ALA A 78 8.72 0.68 14.55
CA ALA A 78 8.58 0.10 13.21
C ALA A 78 7.38 0.69 12.47
N TYR A 79 6.24 0.79 13.13
CA TYR A 79 5.01 1.17 12.46
C TYR A 79 5.03 2.56 11.83
N PRO A 80 5.59 3.60 12.48
CA PRO A 80 5.70 4.91 11.84
C PRO A 80 6.48 4.90 10.53
N LEU A 81 7.40 3.94 10.34
CA LEU A 81 8.13 3.83 9.07
C LEU A 81 7.20 3.52 7.89
N VAL A 82 6.03 2.95 8.15
CA VAL A 82 5.02 2.75 7.12
C VAL A 82 4.66 4.09 6.46
N GLY A 83 4.86 5.20 7.18
CA GLY A 83 4.70 6.54 6.61
C GLY A 83 5.56 6.80 5.39
N LEU A 84 6.69 6.10 5.24
CA LEU A 84 7.50 6.18 4.01
C LEU A 84 6.69 5.70 2.81
N GLY A 85 5.77 4.77 3.02
CA GLY A 85 4.87 4.31 1.96
C GLY A 85 3.96 5.42 1.45
N PHE A 86 3.58 6.37 2.31
CA PHE A 86 2.76 7.49 1.86
C PHE A 86 3.53 8.40 0.90
N LEU A 87 4.81 8.66 1.20
CA LEU A 87 5.66 9.42 0.27
C LEU A 87 5.82 8.68 -1.05
N LEU A 88 6.15 7.39 -0.97
CA LEU A 88 6.35 6.59 -2.17
C LEU A 88 5.07 6.51 -3.00
N SER A 89 3.91 6.33 -2.34
CA SER A 89 2.61 6.32 -3.01
C SER A 89 2.31 7.64 -3.70
N ALA A 90 2.63 8.75 -3.04
CA ALA A 90 2.40 10.08 -3.61
C ALA A 90 3.28 10.31 -4.84
N LEU A 91 4.55 9.89 -4.77
CA LEU A 91 5.48 10.04 -5.89
C LEU A 91 5.06 9.18 -7.08
N VAL A 92 4.73 7.91 -6.83
CA VAL A 92 4.31 7.00 -7.90
C VAL A 92 2.97 7.44 -8.47
N GLY A 93 2.03 7.82 -7.61
CA GLY A 93 0.72 8.31 -8.06
C GLY A 93 0.84 9.54 -8.94
N PHE A 94 1.68 10.49 -8.53
CA PHE A 94 1.95 11.68 -9.35
C PHE A 94 2.53 11.29 -10.71
N ALA A 95 3.46 10.36 -10.74
CA ALA A 95 4.07 9.88 -11.98
C ALA A 95 3.04 9.17 -12.89
N LEU A 96 2.03 8.54 -12.30
CA LEU A 96 0.96 7.87 -13.05
C LEU A 96 -0.18 8.81 -13.45
N GLY A 97 -0.06 10.10 -13.14
CA GLY A 97 -1.05 11.10 -13.54
C GLY A 97 -2.13 11.39 -12.49
N GLU A 98 -2.01 10.83 -11.29
CA GLU A 98 -2.93 11.19 -10.21
C GLU A 98 -2.67 12.64 -9.79
N SER A 99 -3.74 13.38 -9.45
CA SER A 99 -3.58 14.74 -8.98
C SER A 99 -3.13 14.76 -7.53
N VAL A 100 -1.97 15.38 -7.29
CA VAL A 100 -1.46 15.59 -5.94
C VAL A 100 -1.64 17.06 -5.62
N THR A 101 -2.63 17.37 -4.77
CA THR A 101 -2.91 18.74 -4.39
C THR A 101 -1.84 19.28 -3.45
N LEU A 102 -1.79 20.61 -3.32
CA LEU A 102 -0.87 21.24 -2.37
C LEU A 102 -1.11 20.74 -0.95
N ILE A 103 -2.38 20.61 -0.55
CA ILE A 103 -2.73 20.12 0.79
C ILE A 103 -2.23 18.69 0.98
N ARG A 104 -2.40 17.85 -0.03
CA ARG A 104 -1.91 16.47 0.02
C ARG A 104 -0.38 16.43 0.14
N GLY A 105 0.32 17.27 -0.63
CA GLY A 105 1.77 17.36 -0.55
C GLY A 105 2.25 17.82 0.82
N LEU A 106 1.59 18.83 1.39
CA LEU A 106 1.92 19.31 2.73
C LEU A 106 1.69 18.23 3.78
N GLY A 107 0.59 17.48 3.65
CA GLY A 107 0.32 16.36 4.56
C GLY A 107 1.41 15.29 4.51
N VAL A 108 1.88 14.95 3.31
CA VAL A 108 2.96 13.99 3.15
C VAL A 108 4.24 14.50 3.81
N LEU A 109 4.56 15.79 3.66
CA LEU A 109 5.72 16.39 4.33
C LEU A 109 5.62 16.31 5.84
N LEU A 110 4.44 16.54 6.40
CA LEU A 110 4.23 16.41 7.86
C LEU A 110 4.42 14.98 8.32
N ILE A 111 3.91 14.00 7.56
CA ILE A 111 4.10 12.59 7.86
C ILE A 111 5.58 12.25 7.85
N MET A 112 6.31 12.69 6.83
CA MET A 112 7.73 12.42 6.72
C MET A 112 8.53 13.03 7.87
N SER A 113 8.14 14.24 8.29
CA SER A 113 8.76 14.89 9.45
C SER A 113 8.58 14.04 10.70
N GLY A 114 7.36 13.54 10.92
CA GLY A 114 7.07 12.65 12.04
C GLY A 114 7.87 11.34 11.97
N VAL A 115 7.97 10.73 10.80
CA VAL A 115 8.74 9.50 10.60
C VAL A 115 10.20 9.72 10.96
N LEU A 116 10.79 10.84 10.52
CA LEU A 116 12.19 11.16 10.83
C LEU A 116 12.39 11.33 12.32
N MET A 117 11.47 12.03 13.00
CA MET A 117 11.55 12.23 14.43
C MET A 117 11.53 10.91 15.20
N VAL A 118 10.64 10.00 14.82
CA VAL A 118 10.57 8.70 15.47
C VAL A 118 11.82 7.87 15.17
N GLY A 119 12.32 7.92 13.95
CA GLY A 119 13.52 7.18 13.56
C GLY A 119 14.77 7.65 14.30
N MET A 120 14.80 8.91 14.72
CA MET A 120 15.91 9.49 15.47
C MET A 120 15.83 9.25 16.97
N SER A 121 14.67 8.84 17.45
CA SER A 121 14.45 8.65 18.89
C SER A 121 15.03 7.33 19.41
#